data_f0593a69c9e82a124ed84957397b6ef6
#
_entry.id   f0593a69c9e82a124ed84957397b6ef6
#
_cell.length_a   1.000
_cell.length_b   1.000
_cell.length_c   1.000
_cell.angle_alpha   90.00
_cell.angle_beta   90.00
_cell.angle_gamma   90.00
#
_symmetry.space_group_name_H-M   'P 1'
#
loop_
_entity.id
_entity.type
_entity.pdbx_description
1 polymer ?
#
loop_
_entity_poly.entity_id
_entity_poly.type
_entity_poly.pdbx_seq_one_letter_code
_entity_poly.pdbx_strand_id
1 'polypeptide(L)'
;MSTWQGSTALAFASIALGLSIYSHTKSISTDKPVAIQQAKPTLKELAIPEQDRENLVALHGYILDLETRIHELENQAPTIDPERLASLVKQAMEQQEKERRVEIEKRNPALGWLSNLPDDYRERIKADPQYADSSINEALATLLNLSKSENERLAAYGQLKMTLSMLRRDLDENQENAVIDAMISISEYTNDPKIRVSTLENLSRQNNVSPKLAEHFQKLLQTDDNDYVRNISATALIGQFFRATRDGNNSYASDLAERITALENSSNTKVAEIMAENLKGPRLREEIDKALGK
;
A
#
# COMPACT_ATOMS: atom_id res chain seq x y z
N MET A 1 9.00 -10.90 11.04
CA MET A 1 10.15 -9.97 10.87
C MET A 1 11.00 -10.33 9.64
N SER A 2 10.46 -10.47 8.45
CA SER A 2 11.32 -10.80 7.28
C SER A 2 10.88 -10.20 5.95
N THR A 3 9.78 -9.49 5.87
CA THR A 3 9.27 -8.95 4.60
C THR A 3 9.75 -7.53 4.29
N TRP A 4 10.26 -6.80 5.28
CA TRP A 4 10.76 -5.42 5.05
C TRP A 4 12.19 -5.37 4.51
N GLN A 5 12.98 -6.41 4.76
CA GLN A 5 14.36 -6.50 4.24
C GLN A 5 14.42 -6.79 2.74
N GLY A 6 13.39 -7.43 2.16
CA GLY A 6 13.32 -7.70 0.72
C GLY A 6 13.11 -6.44 -0.14
N SER A 7 12.26 -5.52 0.30
CA SER A 7 11.95 -4.31 -0.48
C SER A 7 13.08 -3.30 -0.50
N THR A 8 13.86 -3.21 0.59
CA THR A 8 15.04 -2.33 0.65
C THR A 8 16.20 -2.89 -0.18
N ALA A 9 16.37 -4.21 -0.24
CA ALA A 9 17.41 -4.85 -1.06
C ALA A 9 17.17 -4.64 -2.56
N LEU A 10 15.91 -4.66 -3.01
CA LEU A 10 15.55 -4.39 -4.41
C LEU A 10 15.79 -2.92 -4.81
N ALA A 11 15.53 -1.97 -3.91
CA ALA A 11 15.79 -0.55 -4.16
C ALA A 11 17.29 -0.27 -4.27
N PHE A 12 18.13 -0.88 -3.42
CA PHE A 12 19.58 -0.75 -3.49
C PHE A 12 20.18 -1.43 -4.73
N ALA A 13 19.63 -2.57 -5.18
CA ALA A 13 20.06 -3.23 -6.40
C ALA A 13 19.80 -2.38 -7.65
N SER A 14 18.67 -1.68 -7.70
CA SER A 14 18.33 -0.78 -8.82
C SER A 14 19.23 0.46 -8.86
N ILE A 15 19.62 1.02 -7.72
CA ILE A 15 20.55 2.14 -7.63
C ILE A 15 21.98 1.69 -8.00
N ALA A 16 22.40 0.50 -7.57
CA ALA A 16 23.70 -0.05 -7.91
C ALA A 16 23.84 -0.32 -9.42
N LEU A 17 22.78 -0.80 -10.07
CA LEU A 17 22.76 -0.99 -11.53
C LEU A 17 22.85 0.34 -12.28
N GLY A 18 22.11 1.36 -11.85
CA GLY A 18 22.15 2.70 -12.43
C GLY A 18 23.51 3.37 -12.31
N LEU A 19 24.17 3.23 -11.17
CA LEU A 19 25.53 3.74 -10.94
C LEU A 19 26.60 2.97 -11.74
N SER A 20 26.43 1.66 -11.93
CA SER A 20 27.32 0.84 -12.75
C SER A 20 27.27 1.24 -14.23
N ILE A 21 26.08 1.51 -14.76
CA ILE A 21 25.89 2.00 -16.15
C ILE A 21 26.50 3.39 -16.30
N TYR A 22 26.27 4.30 -15.32
CA TYR A 22 26.84 5.66 -15.37
C TYR A 22 28.38 5.68 -15.28
N SER A 23 29.00 4.79 -14.51
CA SER A 23 30.45 4.67 -14.42
C SER A 23 31.06 4.08 -15.70
N HIS A 24 30.34 3.18 -16.40
CA HIS A 24 30.82 2.57 -17.62
C HIS A 24 30.80 3.53 -18.81
N THR A 25 29.82 4.43 -18.89
CA THR A 25 29.75 5.45 -19.95
C THR A 25 30.80 6.56 -19.81
N LYS A 26 31.37 6.74 -18.61
CA LYS A 26 32.41 7.77 -18.38
C LYS A 26 33.85 7.31 -18.63
N SER A 27 34.10 6.01 -18.83
CA SER A 27 35.41 5.40 -19.01
C SER A 27 35.78 5.04 -20.46
N ILE A 28 34.93 5.40 -21.44
CA ILE A 28 35.27 5.20 -22.85
C ILE A 28 36.06 6.41 -23.36
N SER A 29 37.32 6.51 -22.96
CA SER A 29 38.35 7.11 -23.77
C SER A 29 39.68 6.35 -23.54
N THR A 30 40.17 5.81 -24.62
CA THR A 30 41.50 5.23 -24.86
C THR A 30 41.76 3.77 -24.42
N ASP A 31 41.86 2.92 -25.46
CA ASP A 31 42.84 1.84 -25.69
C ASP A 31 42.71 0.47 -25.02
N LYS A 32 42.57 -0.49 -25.94
CA LYS A 32 42.89 -1.94 -25.94
C LYS A 32 41.77 -2.93 -25.54
N PRO A 33 41.52 -3.99 -26.36
CA PRO A 33 40.55 -5.00 -26.08
C PRO A 33 41.06 -5.95 -25.00
N VAL A 34 40.40 -5.93 -23.84
CA VAL A 34 40.57 -6.95 -22.78
C VAL A 34 39.57 -8.05 -23.02
N ALA A 35 40.05 -9.28 -23.22
CA ALA A 35 39.25 -10.47 -23.31
C ALA A 35 38.49 -10.71 -21.99
N ILE A 36 37.17 -10.55 -22.00
CA ILE A 36 36.31 -10.85 -20.87
C ILE A 36 36.09 -12.38 -20.83
N GLN A 37 36.78 -13.04 -19.87
CA GLN A 37 36.43 -14.41 -19.49
C GLN A 37 35.06 -14.37 -18.81
N GLN A 38 34.07 -14.97 -19.48
CA GLN A 38 32.73 -15.21 -18.93
C GLN A 38 32.83 -16.25 -17.80
N ALA A 39 32.87 -15.77 -16.57
CA ALA A 39 32.59 -16.60 -15.41
C ALA A 39 31.08 -16.88 -15.36
N LYS A 40 30.66 -18.10 -15.65
CA LYS A 40 29.28 -18.57 -15.41
C LYS A 40 29.01 -18.53 -13.90
N PRO A 41 28.07 -17.72 -13.41
CA PRO A 41 27.64 -17.82 -12.02
C PRO A 41 26.84 -19.12 -11.84
N THR A 42 27.36 -20.04 -11.04
CA THR A 42 26.60 -21.18 -10.53
C THR A 42 25.58 -20.65 -9.50
N LEU A 43 24.35 -20.44 -9.93
CA LEU A 43 23.21 -20.17 -9.06
C LEU A 43 22.97 -21.39 -8.16
N LYS A 44 23.35 -21.30 -6.89
CA LYS A 44 22.84 -22.17 -5.85
C LYS A 44 21.33 -21.98 -5.79
N GLU A 45 20.60 -23.06 -5.91
CA GLU A 45 19.15 -23.18 -5.85
C GLU A 45 18.62 -22.63 -4.54
N LEU A 46 18.30 -21.33 -4.51
CA LEU A 46 17.40 -20.75 -3.52
C LEU A 46 15.99 -21.14 -3.96
N ALA A 47 15.23 -21.77 -3.09
CA ALA A 47 13.83 -22.10 -3.31
C ALA A 47 13.03 -20.79 -3.40
N ILE A 48 12.95 -20.24 -4.59
CA ILE A 48 12.13 -19.06 -4.91
C ILE A 48 10.70 -19.56 -5.12
N PRO A 49 9.68 -18.96 -4.48
CA PRO A 49 8.28 -19.26 -4.73
C PRO A 49 7.97 -19.21 -6.24
N GLU A 50 7.12 -20.12 -6.70
CA GLU A 50 6.83 -20.29 -8.15
C GLU A 50 6.33 -18.98 -8.80
N GLN A 51 5.59 -18.19 -8.07
CA GLN A 51 5.10 -16.88 -8.49
C GLN A 51 6.21 -15.83 -8.69
N ASP A 52 7.28 -15.91 -7.91
CA ASP A 52 8.46 -15.05 -8.08
C ASP A 52 9.35 -15.52 -9.23
N ARG A 53 9.32 -16.81 -9.56
CA ARG A 53 9.98 -17.37 -10.76
C ARG A 53 9.32 -16.88 -12.04
N GLU A 54 7.99 -16.87 -12.12
CA GLU A 54 7.26 -16.35 -13.27
C GLU A 54 7.53 -14.86 -13.47
N ASN A 55 7.56 -14.07 -12.39
CA ASN A 55 7.89 -12.65 -12.44
C ASN A 55 9.36 -12.41 -12.88
N LEU A 56 10.30 -13.24 -12.41
CA LEU A 56 11.71 -13.16 -12.83
C LEU A 56 11.89 -13.56 -14.30
N VAL A 57 11.17 -14.58 -14.77
CA VAL A 57 11.20 -14.99 -16.19
C VAL A 57 10.61 -13.91 -17.08
N ALA A 58 9.49 -13.30 -16.67
CA ALA A 58 8.88 -12.17 -17.37
C ALA A 58 9.81 -10.96 -17.41
N LEU A 59 10.45 -10.62 -16.29
CA LEU A 59 11.42 -9.53 -16.20
C LEU A 59 12.65 -9.79 -17.06
N HIS A 60 13.15 -11.03 -17.07
CA HIS A 60 14.29 -11.42 -17.91
C HIS A 60 13.93 -11.36 -19.40
N GLY A 61 12.73 -11.81 -19.78
CA GLY A 61 12.21 -11.66 -21.14
C GLY A 61 12.11 -10.19 -21.57
N TYR A 62 11.71 -9.31 -20.63
CA TYR A 62 11.61 -7.87 -20.89
C TYR A 62 12.98 -7.21 -21.06
N ILE A 63 13.96 -7.60 -20.24
CA ILE A 63 15.35 -7.12 -20.37
C ILE A 63 15.94 -7.54 -21.73
N LEU A 64 15.73 -8.79 -22.18
CA LEU A 64 16.18 -9.27 -23.48
C LEU A 64 15.52 -8.54 -24.66
N ASP A 65 14.21 -8.21 -24.55
CA ASP A 65 13.51 -7.42 -25.56
C ASP A 65 14.07 -5.99 -25.64
N LEU A 66 14.33 -5.37 -24.48
CA LEU A 66 14.95 -4.04 -24.42
C LEU A 66 16.39 -4.05 -24.97
N GLU A 67 17.19 -5.05 -24.64
CA GLU A 67 18.55 -5.21 -25.19
C GLU A 67 18.52 -5.40 -26.71
N THR A 68 17.59 -6.19 -27.21
CA THR A 68 17.40 -6.40 -28.66
C THR A 68 17.01 -5.09 -29.36
N ARG A 69 16.07 -4.32 -28.79
CA ARG A 69 15.66 -3.02 -29.32
C ARG A 69 16.77 -1.97 -29.26
N ILE A 70 17.56 -1.98 -28.21
CA ILE A 70 18.74 -1.11 -28.09
C ILE A 70 19.74 -1.49 -29.17
N HIS A 71 20.01 -2.76 -29.39
CA HIS A 71 20.95 -3.23 -30.41
C HIS A 71 20.47 -2.95 -31.85
N GLU A 72 19.15 -3.07 -32.10
CA GLU A 72 18.55 -2.65 -33.36
C GLU A 72 18.67 -1.14 -33.59
N LEU A 73 18.49 -0.32 -32.55
CA LEU A 73 18.64 1.13 -32.61
C LEU A 73 20.11 1.54 -32.80
N GLU A 74 21.05 0.88 -32.14
CA GLU A 74 22.48 1.10 -32.30
C GLU A 74 22.96 0.76 -33.73
N ASN A 75 22.40 -0.28 -34.34
CA ASN A 75 22.77 -0.70 -35.71
C ASN A 75 22.08 0.13 -36.81
N GLN A 76 20.99 0.85 -36.51
CA GLN A 76 20.22 1.59 -37.51
C GLN A 76 20.62 3.06 -37.68
N ALA A 77 21.45 3.64 -36.81
CA ALA A 77 21.72 5.06 -36.92
C ALA A 77 23.11 5.50 -36.44
N PRO A 78 23.93 6.04 -37.31
CA PRO A 78 25.12 6.83 -36.91
C PRO A 78 24.78 8.20 -36.29
N THR A 79 23.52 8.61 -36.29
CA THR A 79 23.09 9.90 -35.68
C THR A 79 21.65 9.82 -35.21
N ILE A 80 21.41 9.22 -34.04
CA ILE A 80 20.12 9.42 -33.36
C ILE A 80 20.13 10.80 -32.74
N ASP A 81 19.24 11.67 -33.22
CA ASP A 81 19.00 12.96 -32.62
C ASP A 81 18.65 12.78 -31.12
N PRO A 82 19.39 13.40 -30.20
CA PRO A 82 19.16 13.27 -28.76
C PRO A 82 17.71 13.63 -28.35
N GLU A 83 17.08 14.58 -29.04
CA GLU A 83 15.68 14.97 -28.80
C GLU A 83 14.70 13.85 -29.20
N ARG A 84 14.98 13.17 -30.29
CA ARG A 84 14.17 12.03 -30.74
C ARG A 84 14.31 10.83 -29.81
N LEU A 85 15.52 10.56 -29.28
CA LEU A 85 15.74 9.53 -28.28
C LEU A 85 15.00 9.84 -26.98
N ALA A 86 15.08 11.09 -26.50
CA ALA A 86 14.36 11.54 -25.31
C ALA A 86 12.83 11.40 -25.49
N SER A 87 12.33 11.73 -26.66
CA SER A 87 10.90 11.56 -26.99
C SER A 87 10.47 10.09 -26.97
N LEU A 88 11.26 9.18 -27.56
CA LEU A 88 10.96 7.74 -27.57
C LEU A 88 11.03 7.14 -26.15
N VAL A 89 12.01 7.53 -25.35
CA VAL A 89 12.11 7.11 -23.95
C VAL A 89 10.89 7.58 -23.16
N LYS A 90 10.49 8.84 -23.34
CA LYS A 90 9.28 9.38 -22.70
C LYS A 90 8.03 8.60 -23.08
N GLN A 91 7.83 8.34 -24.38
CA GLN A 91 6.70 7.55 -24.86
C GLN A 91 6.70 6.11 -24.30
N ALA A 92 7.87 5.46 -24.25
CA ALA A 92 8.00 4.12 -23.68
C ALA A 92 7.66 4.11 -22.18
N MET A 93 8.12 5.12 -21.43
CA MET A 93 7.78 5.25 -19.99
C MET A 93 6.29 5.51 -19.77
N GLU A 94 5.66 6.37 -20.57
CA GLU A 94 4.23 6.64 -20.51
C GLU A 94 3.39 5.38 -20.84
N GLN A 95 3.82 4.61 -21.84
CA GLN A 95 3.16 3.36 -22.20
C GLN A 95 3.29 2.33 -21.08
N GLN A 96 4.48 2.15 -20.52
CA GLN A 96 4.71 1.24 -19.39
C GLN A 96 3.89 1.62 -18.16
N GLU A 97 3.77 2.92 -17.91
CA GLU A 97 2.94 3.38 -16.77
C GLU A 97 1.46 3.10 -16.99
N LYS A 98 0.94 3.27 -18.24
CA LYS A 98 -0.43 2.90 -18.59
C LYS A 98 -0.68 1.39 -18.40
N GLU A 99 0.22 0.55 -18.88
CA GLU A 99 0.12 -0.90 -18.74
C GLU A 99 0.14 -1.32 -17.26
N ARG A 100 1.02 -0.72 -16.46
CA ARG A 100 1.08 -0.94 -15.01
C ARG A 100 -0.22 -0.51 -14.31
N ARG A 101 -0.81 0.63 -14.69
CA ARG A 101 -2.10 1.09 -14.15
C ARG A 101 -3.22 0.08 -14.44
N VAL A 102 -3.31 -0.40 -15.68
CA VAL A 102 -4.30 -1.42 -16.08
C VAL A 102 -4.10 -2.73 -15.30
N GLU A 103 -2.87 -3.14 -15.07
CA GLU A 103 -2.59 -4.35 -14.29
C GLU A 103 -2.95 -4.19 -12.81
N ILE A 104 -2.67 -3.04 -12.21
CA ILE A 104 -3.09 -2.71 -10.84
C ILE A 104 -4.62 -2.75 -10.74
N GLU A 105 -5.33 -2.17 -11.70
CA GLU A 105 -6.78 -2.17 -11.74
C GLU A 105 -7.36 -3.59 -11.84
N LYS A 106 -6.78 -4.46 -12.67
CA LYS A 106 -7.18 -5.86 -12.79
C LYS A 106 -6.96 -6.64 -11.48
N ARG A 107 -5.83 -6.39 -10.80
CA ARG A 107 -5.49 -7.05 -9.53
C ARG A 107 -6.31 -6.51 -8.36
N ASN A 108 -6.60 -5.23 -8.38
CA ASN A 108 -7.38 -4.55 -7.34
C ASN A 108 -8.32 -3.51 -7.96
N PRO A 109 -9.57 -3.91 -8.30
CA PRO A 109 -10.57 -3.02 -8.88
C PRO A 109 -10.83 -1.76 -8.03
N ALA A 110 -10.62 -1.84 -6.72
CA ALA A 110 -10.75 -0.69 -5.82
C ALA A 110 -9.70 0.40 -6.08
N LEU A 111 -8.67 0.13 -6.89
CA LEU A 111 -7.67 1.10 -7.31
C LEU A 111 -7.88 1.62 -8.75
N GLY A 112 -8.92 1.15 -9.44
CA GLY A 112 -9.25 1.57 -10.82
C GLY A 112 -9.47 3.07 -10.97
N TRP A 113 -9.86 3.76 -9.89
CA TRP A 113 -9.99 5.21 -9.86
C TRP A 113 -8.68 5.96 -10.19
N LEU A 114 -7.50 5.35 -9.93
CA LEU A 114 -6.21 5.95 -10.28
C LEU A 114 -6.06 6.20 -11.78
N SER A 115 -6.65 5.33 -12.61
CA SER A 115 -6.63 5.45 -14.06
C SER A 115 -7.49 6.62 -14.57
N ASN A 116 -8.45 7.07 -13.77
CA ASN A 116 -9.36 8.16 -14.10
C ASN A 116 -8.84 9.55 -13.70
N LEU A 117 -7.72 9.60 -12.97
CA LEU A 117 -7.11 10.87 -12.60
C LEU A 117 -6.37 11.49 -13.79
N PRO A 118 -6.41 12.84 -13.95
CA PRO A 118 -5.57 13.52 -14.92
C PRO A 118 -4.08 13.19 -14.71
N ASP A 119 -3.31 13.15 -15.79
CA ASP A 119 -1.87 12.85 -15.71
C ASP A 119 -1.12 13.89 -14.87
N ASP A 120 -1.57 15.14 -14.89
CA ASP A 120 -1.04 16.26 -14.12
C ASP A 120 -1.68 16.45 -12.74
N TYR A 121 -2.49 15.47 -12.27
CA TYR A 121 -3.23 15.58 -11.01
C TYR A 121 -2.35 15.96 -9.83
N ARG A 122 -1.20 15.31 -9.72
CA ARG A 122 -0.26 15.52 -8.62
C ARG A 122 0.34 16.93 -8.60
N GLU A 123 0.68 17.43 -9.77
CA GLU A 123 1.23 18.77 -9.96
C GLU A 123 0.16 19.83 -9.67
N ARG A 124 -1.05 19.65 -10.19
CA ARG A 124 -2.18 20.54 -9.98
C ARG A 124 -2.61 20.63 -8.52
N ILE A 125 -2.72 19.48 -7.83
CA ILE A 125 -3.07 19.44 -6.40
C ILE A 125 -2.08 20.26 -5.56
N LYS A 126 -0.79 20.26 -5.92
CA LYS A 126 0.25 21.01 -5.18
C LYS A 126 0.33 22.48 -5.57
N ALA A 127 0.03 22.81 -6.82
CA ALA A 127 0.19 24.15 -7.37
C ALA A 127 -1.08 25.02 -7.22
N ASP A 128 -2.26 24.39 -7.20
CA ASP A 128 -3.55 25.08 -7.19
C ASP A 128 -4.37 24.69 -5.94
N PRO A 129 -4.40 25.57 -4.91
CA PRO A 129 -5.18 25.31 -3.68
C PRO A 129 -6.69 25.17 -3.93
N GLN A 130 -7.25 25.88 -4.91
CA GLN A 130 -8.69 25.79 -5.20
C GLN A 130 -9.03 24.43 -5.84
N TYR A 131 -8.18 23.96 -6.74
CA TYR A 131 -8.32 22.63 -7.31
C TYR A 131 -8.17 21.54 -6.24
N ALA A 132 -7.23 21.71 -5.31
CA ALA A 132 -7.03 20.80 -4.20
C ALA A 132 -8.26 20.71 -3.29
N ASP A 133 -8.82 21.86 -2.87
CA ASP A 133 -10.01 21.93 -2.04
C ASP A 133 -11.24 21.36 -2.76
N SER A 134 -11.42 21.67 -4.05
CA SER A 134 -12.49 21.09 -4.87
C SER A 134 -12.37 19.56 -4.95
N SER A 135 -11.18 19.04 -5.17
CA SER A 135 -10.93 17.60 -5.26
C SER A 135 -11.20 16.88 -3.94
N ILE A 136 -10.83 17.48 -2.79
CA ILE A 136 -11.16 16.94 -1.47
C ILE A 136 -12.66 16.91 -1.24
N ASN A 137 -13.35 18.02 -1.53
CA ASN A 137 -14.80 18.15 -1.32
C ASN A 137 -15.58 17.19 -2.22
N GLU A 138 -15.17 17.02 -3.48
CA GLU A 138 -15.80 16.09 -4.41
C GLU A 138 -15.62 14.62 -3.98
N ALA A 139 -14.42 14.27 -3.53
CA ALA A 139 -14.15 12.93 -3.00
C ALA A 139 -14.95 12.66 -1.72
N LEU A 140 -15.05 13.63 -0.79
CA LEU A 140 -15.90 13.52 0.39
C LEU A 140 -17.37 13.38 0.02
N ALA A 141 -17.87 14.22 -0.87
CA ALA A 141 -19.27 14.17 -1.31
C ALA A 141 -19.61 12.81 -1.95
N THR A 142 -18.70 12.26 -2.76
CA THR A 142 -18.88 10.93 -3.40
C THR A 142 -18.87 9.82 -2.36
N LEU A 143 -17.93 9.82 -1.43
CA LEU A 143 -17.84 8.84 -0.35
C LEU A 143 -19.09 8.80 0.52
N LEU A 144 -19.63 9.98 0.86
CA LEU A 144 -20.80 10.12 1.74
C LEU A 144 -22.13 9.88 1.02
N ASN A 145 -22.13 9.85 -0.31
CA ASN A 145 -23.35 9.71 -1.10
C ASN A 145 -23.81 8.24 -1.16
N LEU A 146 -24.88 7.91 -0.45
CA LEU A 146 -25.45 6.56 -0.41
C LEU A 146 -26.08 6.10 -1.74
N SER A 147 -26.31 7.00 -2.72
CA SER A 147 -26.77 6.62 -4.05
C SER A 147 -25.66 6.09 -4.95
N LYS A 148 -24.41 6.28 -4.55
CA LYS A 148 -23.24 5.72 -5.24
C LYS A 148 -22.98 4.27 -4.83
N SER A 149 -22.46 3.48 -5.74
CA SER A 149 -22.03 2.11 -5.44
C SER A 149 -20.92 2.08 -4.39
N GLU A 150 -20.82 0.99 -3.63
CA GLU A 150 -19.76 0.81 -2.62
C GLU A 150 -18.37 0.91 -3.26
N ASN A 151 -18.22 0.47 -4.51
CA ASN A 151 -16.95 0.57 -5.24
C ASN A 151 -16.59 2.03 -5.56
N GLU A 152 -17.56 2.84 -6.03
CA GLU A 152 -17.33 4.29 -6.26
C GLU A 152 -17.00 5.01 -4.96
N ARG A 153 -17.69 4.68 -3.87
CA ARG A 153 -17.47 5.28 -2.55
C ARG A 153 -16.09 4.91 -1.99
N LEU A 154 -15.69 3.63 -2.10
CA LEU A 154 -14.35 3.18 -1.69
C LEU A 154 -13.24 3.79 -2.55
N ALA A 155 -13.48 3.96 -3.85
CA ALA A 155 -12.60 4.67 -4.77
C ALA A 155 -12.40 6.14 -4.36
N ALA A 156 -13.49 6.82 -4.03
CA ALA A 156 -13.47 8.20 -3.54
C ALA A 156 -12.70 8.34 -2.21
N TYR A 157 -12.84 7.36 -1.31
CA TYR A 157 -12.01 7.31 -0.10
C TYR A 157 -10.51 7.19 -0.43
N GLY A 158 -10.15 6.33 -1.39
CA GLY A 158 -8.77 6.19 -1.85
C GLY A 158 -8.20 7.50 -2.41
N GLN A 159 -8.97 8.18 -3.26
CA GLN A 159 -8.61 9.49 -3.81
C GLN A 159 -8.44 10.54 -2.70
N LEU A 160 -9.40 10.63 -1.78
CA LEU A 160 -9.36 11.54 -0.63
C LEU A 160 -8.08 11.33 0.18
N LYS A 161 -7.80 10.09 0.59
CA LYS A 161 -6.63 9.77 1.40
C LYS A 161 -5.31 10.09 0.69
N MET A 162 -5.23 9.81 -0.61
CA MET A 162 -4.07 10.15 -1.42
C MET A 162 -3.87 11.67 -1.50
N THR A 163 -4.93 12.43 -1.77
CA THR A 163 -4.89 13.89 -1.88
C THR A 163 -4.45 14.55 -0.58
N LEU A 164 -5.07 14.15 0.54
CA LEU A 164 -4.69 14.64 1.87
C LEU A 164 -3.23 14.32 2.20
N SER A 165 -2.77 13.10 1.89
CA SER A 165 -1.37 12.70 2.08
C SER A 165 -0.39 13.54 1.27
N MET A 166 -0.72 13.85 0.00
CA MET A 166 0.11 14.71 -0.86
C MET A 166 0.24 16.14 -0.33
N LEU A 167 -0.84 16.64 0.27
CA LEU A 167 -0.91 17.99 0.84
C LEU A 167 -0.42 18.06 2.28
N ARG A 168 -0.20 16.92 2.94
CA ARG A 168 0.05 16.81 4.38
C ARG A 168 -1.03 17.54 5.19
N ARG A 169 -2.28 17.33 4.80
CA ARG A 169 -3.46 17.92 5.44
C ARG A 169 -4.28 16.82 6.09
N ASP A 170 -4.91 17.15 7.20
CA ASP A 170 -5.86 16.29 7.89
C ASP A 170 -7.29 16.83 7.67
N LEU A 171 -8.27 15.97 7.84
CA LEU A 171 -9.68 16.36 7.92
C LEU A 171 -9.98 16.97 9.28
N ASP A 172 -11.03 17.78 9.38
CA ASP A 172 -11.56 18.13 10.67
C ASP A 172 -12.27 16.93 11.32
N GLU A 173 -12.50 16.99 12.62
CA GLU A 173 -13.07 15.90 13.41
C GLU A 173 -14.45 15.43 12.87
N ASN A 174 -15.28 16.35 12.41
CA ASN A 174 -16.60 16.02 11.88
C ASN A 174 -16.50 15.28 10.55
N GLN A 175 -15.64 15.75 9.66
CA GLN A 175 -15.37 15.11 8.38
C GLN A 175 -14.77 13.72 8.58
N GLU A 176 -13.85 13.58 9.52
CA GLU A 176 -13.21 12.33 9.84
C GLU A 176 -14.21 11.30 10.40
N ASN A 177 -15.06 11.70 11.33
CA ASN A 177 -16.15 10.87 11.85
C ASN A 177 -17.11 10.44 10.73
N ALA A 178 -17.47 11.35 9.82
CA ALA A 178 -18.33 11.04 8.68
C ALA A 178 -17.66 10.03 7.72
N VAL A 179 -16.36 10.15 7.48
CA VAL A 179 -15.57 9.20 6.68
C VAL A 179 -15.57 7.82 7.33
N ILE A 180 -15.33 7.74 8.65
CA ILE A 180 -15.36 6.48 9.40
C ILE A 180 -16.75 5.84 9.28
N ASP A 181 -17.83 6.60 9.47
CA ASP A 181 -19.20 6.12 9.35
C ASP A 181 -19.51 5.56 7.96
N ALA A 182 -19.09 6.28 6.93
CA ALA A 182 -19.28 5.85 5.56
C ALA A 182 -18.52 4.54 5.27
N MET A 183 -17.29 4.41 5.76
CA MET A 183 -16.48 3.20 5.59
C MET A 183 -17.03 2.01 6.38
N ILE A 184 -17.49 2.22 7.62
CA ILE A 184 -18.20 1.19 8.39
C ILE A 184 -19.43 0.71 7.62
N SER A 185 -20.24 1.65 7.12
CA SER A 185 -21.41 1.34 6.31
C SER A 185 -21.06 0.49 5.08
N ILE A 186 -20.01 0.83 4.33
CA ILE A 186 -19.55 0.02 3.20
C ILE A 186 -19.21 -1.40 3.66
N SER A 187 -18.46 -1.55 4.77
CA SER A 187 -18.04 -2.87 5.27
C SER A 187 -19.20 -3.75 5.75
N GLU A 188 -20.28 -3.14 6.23
CA GLU A 188 -21.45 -3.85 6.76
C GLU A 188 -22.45 -4.25 5.66
N TYR A 189 -22.63 -3.41 4.65
CA TYR A 189 -23.71 -3.58 3.67
C TYR A 189 -23.27 -4.13 2.32
N THR A 190 -21.96 -4.13 2.02
CA THR A 190 -21.47 -4.68 0.74
C THR A 190 -21.65 -6.20 0.68
N ASN A 191 -22.14 -6.68 -0.47
CA ASN A 191 -22.18 -8.11 -0.79
C ASN A 191 -20.89 -8.61 -1.45
N ASP A 192 -19.95 -7.71 -1.81
CA ASP A 192 -18.67 -8.09 -2.40
C ASP A 192 -17.63 -8.32 -1.30
N PRO A 193 -17.15 -9.56 -1.12
CA PRO A 193 -16.18 -9.88 -0.07
C PRO A 193 -14.83 -9.15 -0.29
N LYS A 194 -14.47 -8.81 -1.51
CA LYS A 194 -13.22 -8.05 -1.80
C LYS A 194 -13.35 -6.61 -1.36
N ILE A 195 -14.49 -5.97 -1.67
CA ILE A 195 -14.77 -4.59 -1.22
C ILE A 195 -14.80 -4.58 0.31
N ARG A 196 -15.47 -5.56 0.94
CA ARG A 196 -15.56 -5.67 2.39
C ARG A 196 -14.17 -5.77 3.04
N VAL A 197 -13.35 -6.70 2.60
CA VAL A 197 -11.99 -6.89 3.14
C VAL A 197 -11.14 -5.64 2.92
N SER A 198 -11.14 -5.08 1.71
CA SER A 198 -10.39 -3.86 1.40
C SER A 198 -10.82 -2.67 2.28
N THR A 199 -12.12 -2.54 2.54
CA THR A 199 -12.67 -1.49 3.42
C THR A 199 -12.19 -1.68 4.85
N LEU A 200 -12.24 -2.91 5.39
CA LEU A 200 -11.78 -3.22 6.74
C LEU A 200 -10.27 -3.04 6.91
N GLU A 201 -9.47 -3.41 5.91
CA GLU A 201 -8.03 -3.12 5.90
C GLU A 201 -7.74 -1.61 5.94
N ASN A 202 -8.51 -0.81 5.19
CA ASN A 202 -8.37 0.64 5.22
C ASN A 202 -8.79 1.22 6.59
N LEU A 203 -9.89 0.75 7.17
CA LEU A 203 -10.33 1.15 8.52
C LEU A 203 -9.30 0.78 9.60
N SER A 204 -8.69 -0.41 9.51
CA SER A 204 -7.69 -0.85 10.49
C SER A 204 -6.42 0.02 10.51
N ARG A 205 -6.13 0.68 9.39
CA ARG A 205 -4.97 1.57 9.21
C ARG A 205 -5.26 3.03 9.52
N GLN A 206 -6.47 3.36 10.02
CA GLN A 206 -6.78 4.73 10.46
C GLN A 206 -5.90 5.12 11.64
N ASN A 207 -5.37 6.32 11.61
CA ASN A 207 -4.44 6.81 12.65
C ASN A 207 -5.15 7.38 13.88
N ASN A 208 -6.46 7.56 13.80
CA ASN A 208 -7.23 8.22 14.83
C ASN A 208 -7.76 7.27 15.87
N VAL A 209 -7.87 7.78 17.08
CA VAL A 209 -8.58 7.12 18.18
C VAL A 209 -10.08 7.30 17.94
N SER A 210 -10.81 6.22 17.76
CA SER A 210 -12.26 6.24 17.53
C SER A 210 -12.94 5.10 18.30
N PRO A 211 -13.77 5.46 19.32
CA PRO A 211 -14.58 4.47 20.02
C PRO A 211 -15.46 3.64 19.11
N LYS A 212 -16.02 4.28 18.07
CA LYS A 212 -16.87 3.64 17.08
C LYS A 212 -16.11 2.57 16.26
N LEU A 213 -14.86 2.85 15.89
CA LEU A 213 -14.00 1.85 15.24
C LEU A 213 -13.70 0.67 16.17
N ALA A 214 -13.38 0.95 17.43
CA ALA A 214 -13.10 -0.12 18.40
C ALA A 214 -14.32 -1.03 18.61
N GLU A 215 -15.51 -0.47 18.72
CA GLU A 215 -16.77 -1.21 18.84
C GLU A 215 -17.06 -2.05 17.57
N HIS A 216 -16.87 -1.45 16.40
CA HIS A 216 -17.05 -2.16 15.13
C HIS A 216 -16.10 -3.36 15.00
N PHE A 217 -14.81 -3.17 15.28
CA PHE A 217 -13.84 -4.25 15.23
C PHE A 217 -14.07 -5.30 16.32
N GLN A 218 -14.48 -4.90 17.52
CA GLN A 218 -14.85 -5.84 18.57
C GLN A 218 -16.03 -6.72 18.14
N LYS A 219 -17.08 -6.14 17.53
CA LYS A 219 -18.22 -6.86 16.97
C LYS A 219 -17.78 -7.86 15.91
N LEU A 220 -16.98 -7.43 14.93
CA LEU A 220 -16.47 -8.30 13.86
C LEU A 220 -15.63 -9.46 14.39
N LEU A 221 -14.73 -9.19 15.36
CA LEU A 221 -13.93 -10.23 15.99
C LEU A 221 -14.79 -11.32 16.64
N GLN A 222 -15.89 -10.93 17.26
CA GLN A 222 -16.80 -11.86 17.96
C GLN A 222 -17.73 -12.61 17.02
N THR A 223 -18.21 -11.99 15.95
CA THR A 223 -19.37 -12.48 15.17
C THR A 223 -19.07 -12.82 13.72
N ASP A 224 -17.92 -12.42 13.16
CA ASP A 224 -17.64 -12.67 11.75
C ASP A 224 -17.25 -14.13 11.51
N ASP A 225 -17.73 -14.70 10.40
CA ASP A 225 -17.41 -16.08 10.03
C ASP A 225 -16.04 -16.22 9.36
N ASN A 226 -15.48 -15.11 8.85
CA ASN A 226 -14.21 -15.10 8.15
C ASN A 226 -13.04 -14.86 9.12
N ASP A 227 -12.16 -15.83 9.26
CA ASP A 227 -10.99 -15.75 10.14
C ASP A 227 -10.03 -14.63 9.81
N TYR A 228 -9.88 -14.28 8.54
CA TYR A 228 -9.07 -13.15 8.13
C TYR A 228 -9.65 -11.83 8.64
N VAL A 229 -10.99 -11.67 8.56
CA VAL A 229 -11.69 -10.49 9.11
C VAL A 229 -11.53 -10.42 10.62
N ARG A 230 -11.65 -11.55 11.33
CA ARG A 230 -11.41 -11.61 12.78
C ARG A 230 -9.98 -11.20 13.15
N ASN A 231 -8.98 -11.67 12.40
CA ASN A 231 -7.58 -11.31 12.63
C ASN A 231 -7.30 -9.81 12.38
N ILE A 232 -7.82 -9.25 11.28
CA ILE A 232 -7.74 -7.80 11.03
C ILE A 232 -8.38 -7.04 12.19
N SER A 233 -9.53 -7.49 12.68
CA SER A 233 -10.28 -6.83 13.74
C SER A 233 -9.54 -6.86 15.08
N ALA A 234 -8.91 -7.98 15.43
CA ALA A 234 -8.05 -8.08 16.61
C ALA A 234 -6.86 -7.11 16.53
N THR A 235 -6.17 -7.12 15.39
CA THR A 235 -5.03 -6.22 15.14
C THR A 235 -5.45 -4.74 15.19
N ALA A 236 -6.61 -4.41 14.62
CA ALA A 236 -7.14 -3.06 14.61
C ALA A 236 -7.53 -2.57 16.01
N LEU A 237 -8.16 -3.44 16.82
CA LEU A 237 -8.51 -3.12 18.21
C LEU A 237 -7.26 -2.86 19.06
N ILE A 238 -6.24 -3.70 18.94
CA ILE A 238 -4.94 -3.49 19.57
C ILE A 238 -4.28 -2.19 19.07
N GLY A 239 -4.43 -1.90 17.76
CA GLY A 239 -3.98 -0.64 17.17
C GLY A 239 -4.65 0.59 17.78
N GLN A 240 -5.95 0.53 18.09
CA GLN A 240 -6.67 1.60 18.79
C GLN A 240 -6.13 1.82 20.21
N PHE A 241 -5.83 0.75 20.93
CA PHE A 241 -5.19 0.82 22.26
C PHE A 241 -3.84 1.56 22.19
N PHE A 242 -2.95 1.20 21.28
CA PHE A 242 -1.66 1.88 21.15
C PHE A 242 -1.79 3.36 20.77
N ARG A 243 -2.77 3.70 19.94
CA ARG A 243 -3.02 5.10 19.56
C ARG A 243 -3.52 5.90 20.77
N ALA A 244 -4.48 5.36 21.52
CA ALA A 244 -4.98 5.98 22.74
C ALA A 244 -3.85 6.22 23.75
N THR A 245 -2.96 5.23 23.94
CA THR A 245 -1.79 5.34 24.81
C THR A 245 -0.82 6.41 24.33
N ARG A 246 -0.49 6.41 23.04
CA ARG A 246 0.42 7.39 22.43
C ARG A 246 -0.12 8.83 22.53
N ASP A 247 -1.43 8.98 22.34
CA ASP A 247 -2.08 10.30 22.33
C ASP A 247 -2.40 10.78 23.76
N GLY A 248 -2.00 10.01 24.80
CA GLY A 248 -2.17 10.36 26.21
C GLY A 248 -3.61 10.21 26.72
N ASN A 249 -4.50 9.56 25.95
CA ASN A 249 -5.88 9.28 26.38
C ASN A 249 -5.91 8.05 27.29
N ASN A 250 -5.38 8.20 28.49
CA ASN A 250 -5.18 7.09 29.43
C ASN A 250 -6.50 6.43 29.87
N SER A 251 -7.58 7.18 30.00
CA SER A 251 -8.89 6.63 30.36
C SER A 251 -9.41 5.68 29.28
N TYR A 252 -9.32 6.09 28.02
CA TYR A 252 -9.76 5.26 26.90
C TYR A 252 -8.79 4.10 26.64
N ALA A 253 -7.48 4.30 26.85
CA ALA A 253 -6.51 3.21 26.77
C ALA A 253 -6.79 2.13 27.84
N SER A 254 -7.16 2.51 29.07
CA SER A 254 -7.57 1.56 30.10
C SER A 254 -8.84 0.78 29.72
N ASP A 255 -9.87 1.46 29.21
CA ASP A 255 -11.10 0.79 28.71
C ASP A 255 -10.78 -0.21 27.60
N LEU A 256 -9.92 0.15 26.64
CA LEU A 256 -9.49 -0.75 25.58
C LEU A 256 -8.66 -1.94 26.13
N ALA A 257 -7.80 -1.71 27.10
CA ALA A 257 -7.02 -2.77 27.76
C ALA A 257 -7.94 -3.79 28.47
N GLU A 258 -9.00 -3.32 29.16
CA GLU A 258 -10.02 -4.17 29.77
C GLU A 258 -10.75 -5.00 28.72
N ARG A 259 -11.21 -4.38 27.63
CA ARG A 259 -11.89 -5.06 26.50
C ARG A 259 -10.99 -6.11 25.85
N ILE A 260 -9.72 -5.79 25.58
CA ILE A 260 -8.73 -6.71 25.01
C ILE A 260 -8.53 -7.92 25.93
N THR A 261 -8.37 -7.69 27.23
CA THR A 261 -8.20 -8.76 28.23
C THR A 261 -9.47 -9.63 28.33
N ALA A 262 -10.64 -9.01 28.29
CA ALA A 262 -11.92 -9.76 28.32
C ALA A 262 -12.07 -10.63 27.06
N LEU A 263 -11.65 -10.16 25.89
CA LEU A 263 -11.69 -10.92 24.63
C LEU A 263 -10.67 -12.08 24.63
N GLU A 264 -9.49 -11.90 25.20
CA GLU A 264 -8.50 -12.98 25.37
C GLU A 264 -9.04 -14.10 26.31
N ASN A 265 -9.83 -13.74 27.31
CA ASN A 265 -10.48 -14.68 28.22
C ASN A 265 -11.91 -15.06 27.81
N SER A 266 -12.26 -14.84 26.56
CA SER A 266 -13.61 -15.12 26.05
C SER A 266 -13.96 -16.61 26.11
N SER A 267 -15.21 -16.94 26.44
CA SER A 267 -15.75 -18.29 26.31
C SER A 267 -15.81 -18.78 24.84
N ASN A 268 -15.76 -17.87 23.88
CA ASN A 268 -15.58 -18.18 22.46
C ASN A 268 -14.11 -18.52 22.21
N THR A 269 -13.80 -19.82 22.18
CA THR A 269 -12.44 -20.34 22.01
C THR A 269 -11.72 -19.72 20.82
N LYS A 270 -12.41 -19.50 19.71
CA LYS A 270 -11.84 -18.93 18.50
C LYS A 270 -11.41 -17.47 18.69
N VAL A 271 -12.22 -16.68 19.40
CA VAL A 271 -11.88 -15.29 19.76
C VAL A 271 -10.66 -15.28 20.67
N ALA A 272 -10.68 -16.12 21.70
CA ALA A 272 -9.58 -16.25 22.67
C ALA A 272 -8.25 -16.63 21.97
N GLU A 273 -8.28 -17.62 21.06
CA GLU A 273 -7.11 -18.05 20.30
C GLU A 273 -6.53 -16.93 19.41
N ILE A 274 -7.41 -16.21 18.68
CA ILE A 274 -6.99 -15.08 17.84
C ILE A 274 -6.38 -13.97 18.70
N MET A 275 -6.98 -13.64 19.82
CA MET A 275 -6.45 -12.61 20.72
C MET A 275 -5.12 -13.06 21.33
N ALA A 276 -5.01 -14.28 21.83
CA ALA A 276 -3.76 -14.82 22.37
C ALA A 276 -2.61 -14.80 21.36
N GLU A 277 -2.91 -15.13 20.07
CA GLU A 277 -1.93 -15.05 18.99
C GLU A 277 -1.43 -13.63 18.75
N ASN A 278 -2.35 -12.66 18.73
CA ASN A 278 -2.02 -11.25 18.49
C ASN A 278 -1.34 -10.60 19.70
N LEU A 279 -1.49 -11.17 20.90
CA LEU A 279 -0.92 -10.67 22.16
C LEU A 279 0.39 -11.36 22.59
N LYS A 280 1.01 -12.17 21.74
CA LYS A 280 2.25 -12.91 22.06
C LYS A 280 3.46 -12.04 22.38
N GLY A 281 3.45 -10.77 21.99
CA GLY A 281 4.56 -9.86 22.22
C GLY A 281 4.67 -9.45 23.71
N PRO A 282 5.80 -9.69 24.43
CA PRO A 282 5.93 -9.35 25.83
C PRO A 282 5.73 -7.85 26.09
N ARG A 283 6.26 -7.00 25.24
CA ARG A 283 6.09 -5.53 25.32
C ARG A 283 4.63 -5.10 25.25
N LEU A 284 3.83 -5.77 24.41
CA LEU A 284 2.40 -5.45 24.30
C LEU A 284 1.66 -5.80 25.60
N ARG A 285 1.98 -6.94 26.21
CA ARG A 285 1.40 -7.33 27.50
C ARG A 285 1.77 -6.36 28.61
N GLU A 286 3.03 -5.97 28.70
CA GLU A 286 3.50 -4.97 29.66
C GLU A 286 2.73 -3.64 29.54
N GLU A 287 2.50 -3.16 28.32
CA GLU A 287 1.73 -1.92 28.09
C GLU A 287 0.24 -2.07 28.48
N ILE A 288 -0.37 -3.23 28.22
CA ILE A 288 -1.74 -3.52 28.65
C ILE A 288 -1.82 -3.60 30.17
N ASP A 289 -0.91 -4.32 30.83
CA ASP A 289 -0.88 -4.45 32.29
C ASP A 289 -0.67 -3.08 32.97
N LYS A 290 0.21 -2.26 32.39
CA LYS A 290 0.41 -0.88 32.83
C LYS A 290 -0.85 -0.03 32.73
N ALA A 291 -1.59 -0.15 31.60
CA ALA A 291 -2.85 0.57 31.41
C ALA A 291 -3.95 0.11 32.38
N LEU A 292 -3.87 -1.15 32.86
CA LEU A 292 -4.75 -1.74 33.87
C LEU A 292 -4.29 -1.45 35.33
N GLY A 293 -3.16 -0.74 35.51
CA GLY A 293 -2.61 -0.44 36.86
C GLY A 293 -1.99 -1.64 37.56
N LYS A 294 -1.50 -2.63 36.79
CA LYS A 294 -0.83 -3.84 37.29
C LYS A 294 0.68 -3.74 37.27
#